data_473c6f638ccd1dc097e940568350b80b
#
_entry.id   473c6f638ccd1dc097e940568350b80b
#
_cell.length_a   1.000
_cell.length_b   1.000
_cell.length_c   1.000
_cell.angle_alpha   90.00
_cell.angle_beta   90.00
_cell.angle_gamma   90.00
#
_symmetry.space_group_name_H-M   'P 1'
#
loop_
_entity.id
_entity.type
_entity.pdbx_description
1 polymer ?
#
loop_
_entity_poly.entity_id
_entity_poly.type
_entity_poly.pdbx_seq_one_letter_code
_entity_poly.pdbx_strand_id
1 'polypeptide(L)'
;CRKIIAECVPEEANLQSTLFDTSTGEVSIEAKRPWLLQRNAKEFNHADLTEKIGWRLRIRKATTIPSRTIQTINSTLKQASAERSKQMKQVGDDIFRPRLSQRTEVSLHTLGGFGQVGRSSMLLSTPESKILVDCGINPGARSPMDSYPRLDSLDITLDELDAVVIGHAHLDHTGFLPALCKYGYKGPIYCSEPTLPMMNLIQLDAIKVAAAQGRTPMYAERDVKQVMRQTITLPYGTVTDISPDIKLVLANAGHILGSALCHFHIGNGDHNFVYSGDIKFGKSILFEAASWNFPRVETLLIESTYGLREDVQPTRQQVESSFINAVNNTLADGGKVLIPIPAVGRAQEIMMVIDHYMKSGEMVEAPVFTEGMISEASAIHESYPEYLARELKQKILETDDNPFDSEYFTNIEHADAREEPMRENSPCIILATSGMLEGGPVLEYFKNIAPDPKNKVVFV
;
A
#
# COMPACT_ATOMS: atom_id res chain seq x y z
N CYS A 1 -23.63 22.06 3.33
CA CYS A 1 -22.39 21.75 2.62
C CYS A 1 -22.63 20.91 1.35
N ARG A 2 -23.30 19.72 1.41
CA ARG A 2 -23.52 18.86 0.20
C ARG A 2 -24.21 19.60 -0.94
N LYS A 3 -25.24 20.41 -0.66
CA LYS A 3 -25.94 21.21 -1.67
C LYS A 3 -25.01 22.23 -2.32
N ILE A 4 -24.22 22.94 -1.53
CA ILE A 4 -23.22 23.90 -2.03
C ILE A 4 -22.18 23.22 -2.91
N ILE A 5 -21.69 22.03 -2.52
CA ILE A 5 -20.74 21.25 -3.32
C ILE A 5 -21.36 20.87 -4.69
N ALA A 6 -22.60 20.37 -4.68
CA ALA A 6 -23.30 19.99 -5.90
C ALA A 6 -23.57 21.18 -6.84
N GLU A 7 -23.78 22.37 -6.30
CA GLU A 7 -23.97 23.60 -7.07
C GLU A 7 -22.66 24.19 -7.62
N CYS A 8 -21.53 23.95 -6.94
CA CYS A 8 -20.22 24.48 -7.34
C CYS A 8 -19.39 23.53 -8.22
N VAL A 9 -19.71 22.23 -8.23
CA VAL A 9 -19.01 21.24 -9.05
C VAL A 9 -19.62 21.24 -10.45
N PRO A 10 -18.81 21.42 -11.52
CA PRO A 10 -19.28 21.36 -12.89
C PRO A 10 -19.96 20.01 -13.20
N GLU A 11 -21.06 20.02 -13.95
CA GLU A 11 -21.78 18.77 -14.33
C GLU A 11 -20.87 17.81 -15.08
N GLU A 12 -19.97 18.33 -15.92
CA GLU A 12 -19.02 17.57 -16.70
C GLU A 12 -18.03 16.78 -15.83
N ALA A 13 -17.76 17.21 -14.59
CA ALA A 13 -16.91 16.48 -13.64
C ALA A 13 -17.56 15.17 -13.20
N ASN A 14 -18.88 15.02 -13.37
CA ASN A 14 -19.66 13.84 -13.04
C ASN A 14 -19.42 13.39 -11.58
N LEU A 15 -19.89 14.21 -10.65
CA LEU A 15 -19.81 13.96 -9.21
C LEU A 15 -20.52 12.65 -8.83
N GLN A 16 -19.80 11.75 -8.21
CA GLN A 16 -20.31 10.44 -7.77
C GLN A 16 -20.65 10.43 -6.29
N SER A 17 -19.75 10.92 -5.44
CA SER A 17 -19.96 10.92 -4.00
C SER A 17 -19.30 12.09 -3.28
N THR A 18 -19.80 12.38 -2.07
CA THR A 18 -19.17 13.31 -1.11
C THR A 18 -19.12 12.68 0.26
N LEU A 19 -17.93 12.55 0.81
CA LEU A 19 -17.68 11.93 2.11
C LEU A 19 -17.09 12.97 3.07
N PHE A 20 -17.75 13.17 4.21
CA PHE A 20 -17.30 14.09 5.26
C PHE A 20 -16.63 13.30 6.38
N ASP A 21 -15.38 13.62 6.69
CA ASP A 21 -14.67 13.13 7.88
C ASP A 21 -14.61 14.25 8.93
N THR A 22 -15.47 14.16 9.94
CA THR A 22 -15.53 15.13 11.03
C THR A 22 -14.33 15.08 11.96
N SER A 23 -13.56 13.99 11.96
CA SER A 23 -12.37 13.86 12.80
C SER A 23 -11.17 14.62 12.25
N THR A 24 -11.09 14.80 10.93
CA THR A 24 -10.00 15.52 10.25
C THR A 24 -10.44 16.89 9.69
N GLY A 25 -11.74 17.16 9.66
CA GLY A 25 -12.29 18.35 9.02
C GLY A 25 -12.16 18.34 7.49
N GLU A 26 -12.09 17.16 6.88
CA GLU A 26 -11.96 16.97 5.44
C GLU A 26 -13.26 16.52 4.79
N VAL A 27 -13.48 16.95 3.55
CA VAL A 27 -14.50 16.42 2.67
C VAL A 27 -13.87 15.88 1.41
N SER A 28 -14.04 14.58 1.15
CA SER A 28 -13.63 13.94 -0.10
C SER A 28 -14.75 14.07 -1.13
N ILE A 29 -14.40 14.57 -2.31
CA ILE A 29 -15.26 14.70 -3.48
C ILE A 29 -14.78 13.68 -4.51
N GLU A 30 -15.59 12.68 -4.81
CA GLU A 30 -15.30 11.68 -5.83
C GLU A 30 -16.01 12.05 -7.13
N ALA A 31 -15.24 12.19 -8.21
CA ALA A 31 -15.73 12.54 -9.53
C ALA A 31 -15.10 11.65 -10.60
N LYS A 32 -15.84 11.38 -11.71
CA LYS A 32 -15.27 10.63 -12.84
C LYS A 32 -14.17 11.42 -13.54
N ARG A 33 -14.29 12.74 -13.61
CA ARG A 33 -13.33 13.66 -14.23
C ARG A 33 -12.75 14.64 -13.20
N PRO A 34 -11.91 14.15 -12.25
CA PRO A 34 -11.40 14.96 -11.14
C PRO A 34 -10.46 16.09 -11.59
N TRP A 35 -9.89 16.02 -12.80
CA TRP A 35 -9.04 17.11 -13.35
C TRP A 35 -9.80 18.42 -13.53
N LEU A 36 -11.13 18.35 -13.77
CA LEU A 36 -11.98 19.54 -13.83
C LEU A 36 -12.15 20.24 -12.47
N LEU A 37 -11.75 19.59 -11.39
CA LEU A 37 -11.83 20.08 -10.01
C LEU A 37 -10.47 20.45 -9.41
N GLN A 38 -9.39 20.37 -10.19
CA GLN A 38 -8.05 20.72 -9.70
C GLN A 38 -7.90 22.24 -9.52
N ARG A 39 -6.91 22.64 -8.68
CA ARG A 39 -6.68 24.07 -8.34
C ARG A 39 -6.49 24.99 -9.55
N ASN A 40 -6.05 24.46 -10.68
CA ASN A 40 -5.78 25.21 -11.91
C ASN A 40 -6.93 25.08 -12.94
N ALA A 41 -8.05 24.45 -12.59
CA ALA A 41 -9.19 24.33 -13.50
C ALA A 41 -9.85 25.71 -13.70
N LYS A 42 -10.22 26.01 -14.95
CA LYS A 42 -10.79 27.34 -15.29
C LYS A 42 -12.19 27.55 -14.70
N GLU A 43 -12.94 26.49 -14.49
CA GLU A 43 -14.38 26.52 -14.13
C GLU A 43 -14.63 26.15 -12.66
N PHE A 44 -13.60 25.79 -11.91
CA PHE A 44 -13.73 25.39 -10.51
C PHE A 44 -12.78 26.18 -9.61
N ASN A 45 -13.35 26.90 -8.65
CA ASN A 45 -12.57 27.63 -7.66
C ASN A 45 -12.49 26.86 -6.33
N HIS A 46 -11.39 26.13 -6.17
CA HIS A 46 -11.10 25.32 -4.99
C HIS A 46 -11.10 26.16 -3.68
N ALA A 47 -10.51 27.36 -3.71
CA ALA A 47 -10.42 28.22 -2.53
C ALA A 47 -11.80 28.78 -2.10
N ASP A 48 -12.59 29.23 -3.07
CA ASP A 48 -13.95 29.74 -2.84
C ASP A 48 -14.86 28.65 -2.24
N LEU A 49 -14.79 27.42 -2.79
CA LEU A 49 -15.58 26.32 -2.22
C LEU A 49 -15.13 25.96 -0.80
N THR A 50 -13.80 25.89 -0.55
CA THR A 50 -13.25 25.63 0.79
C THR A 50 -13.74 26.67 1.80
N GLU A 51 -13.73 27.94 1.43
CA GLU A 51 -14.20 29.04 2.28
C GLU A 51 -15.70 28.92 2.55
N LYS A 52 -16.52 28.67 1.51
CA LYS A 52 -17.99 28.56 1.63
C LYS A 52 -18.43 27.40 2.53
N ILE A 53 -17.76 26.29 2.49
CA ILE A 53 -18.18 25.09 3.26
C ILE A 53 -17.46 24.95 4.59
N GLY A 54 -16.29 25.59 4.78
CA GLY A 54 -15.48 25.49 5.99
C GLY A 54 -14.80 24.12 6.18
N TRP A 55 -14.61 23.35 5.08
CA TRP A 55 -14.00 22.03 5.09
C TRP A 55 -12.82 21.98 4.14
N ARG A 56 -11.76 21.24 4.51
CA ARG A 56 -10.64 20.97 3.60
C ARG A 56 -11.11 20.04 2.49
N LEU A 57 -10.93 20.48 1.24
CA LEU A 57 -11.31 19.68 0.07
C LEU A 57 -10.24 18.65 -0.28
N ARG A 58 -10.69 17.42 -0.53
CA ARG A 58 -9.93 16.37 -1.12
C ARG A 58 -10.66 15.86 -2.36
N ILE A 59 -10.01 15.96 -3.52
CA ILE A 59 -10.60 15.53 -4.80
C ILE A 59 -10.03 14.17 -5.13
N ARG A 60 -10.90 13.22 -5.44
CA ARG A 60 -10.53 11.83 -5.80
C ARG A 60 -11.18 11.42 -7.11
N LYS A 61 -10.53 10.52 -7.83
CA LYS A 61 -11.14 9.84 -8.98
C LYS A 61 -12.14 8.80 -8.47
N ALA A 62 -13.34 8.81 -9.04
CA ALA A 62 -14.26 7.68 -8.92
C ALA A 62 -13.71 6.53 -9.75
N THR A 63 -13.50 5.39 -9.12
CA THR A 63 -12.90 4.21 -9.74
C THR A 63 -13.88 3.46 -10.63
N THR A 64 -13.39 2.81 -11.69
CA THR A 64 -14.19 1.90 -12.53
C THR A 64 -14.43 0.60 -11.78
N ILE A 65 -13.43 0.12 -11.07
CA ILE A 65 -13.52 -1.05 -10.20
C ILE A 65 -13.81 -0.57 -8.76
N PRO A 66 -14.98 -0.89 -8.17
CA PRO A 66 -15.31 -0.45 -6.82
C PRO A 66 -14.49 -1.23 -5.76
N SER A 67 -13.71 -0.53 -4.95
CA SER A 67 -12.97 -1.13 -3.84
C SER A 67 -13.86 -1.36 -2.61
N ARG A 68 -14.05 -2.61 -2.23
CA ARG A 68 -14.75 -3.01 -0.99
C ARG A 68 -13.96 -2.59 0.25
N THR A 69 -12.64 -2.63 0.17
CA THR A 69 -11.74 -2.22 1.26
C THR A 69 -11.89 -0.75 1.59
N ILE A 70 -11.84 0.13 0.57
CA ILE A 70 -12.03 1.58 0.77
C ILE A 70 -13.43 1.88 1.32
N GLN A 71 -14.48 1.23 0.81
CA GLN A 71 -15.83 1.39 1.33
C GLN A 71 -15.94 0.97 2.80
N THR A 72 -15.31 -0.14 3.18
CA THR A 72 -15.27 -0.63 4.56
C THR A 72 -14.54 0.34 5.48
N ILE A 73 -13.38 0.86 5.05
CA ILE A 73 -12.63 1.87 5.80
C ILE A 73 -13.49 3.13 5.99
N ASN A 74 -14.05 3.67 4.92
CA ASN A 74 -14.89 4.87 4.98
C ASN A 74 -16.08 4.68 5.93
N SER A 75 -16.75 3.53 5.90
CA SER A 75 -17.85 3.22 6.80
C SER A 75 -17.39 3.10 8.26
N THR A 76 -16.25 2.43 8.50
CA THR A 76 -15.67 2.25 9.84
C THR A 76 -15.25 3.59 10.44
N LEU A 77 -14.55 4.43 9.68
CA LEU A 77 -14.11 5.75 10.14
C LEU A 77 -15.29 6.68 10.41
N LYS A 78 -16.33 6.63 9.56
CA LYS A 78 -17.57 7.39 9.77
C LYS A 78 -18.29 6.98 11.05
N GLN A 79 -18.41 5.69 11.32
CA GLN A 79 -19.03 5.18 12.54
C GLN A 79 -18.24 5.54 13.80
N ALA A 80 -16.90 5.57 13.70
CA ALA A 80 -16.00 5.89 14.80
C ALA A 80 -15.68 7.40 14.92
N SER A 81 -16.33 8.29 14.17
CA SER A 81 -15.91 9.69 14.03
C SER A 81 -15.83 10.44 15.37
N ALA A 82 -16.78 10.23 16.29
CA ALA A 82 -16.76 10.88 17.61
C ALA A 82 -15.59 10.37 18.49
N GLU A 83 -15.33 9.06 18.48
CA GLU A 83 -14.21 8.44 19.18
C GLU A 83 -12.87 8.93 18.61
N ARG A 84 -12.75 8.96 17.28
CA ARG A 84 -11.58 9.48 16.58
C ARG A 84 -11.32 10.96 16.89
N SER A 85 -12.35 11.80 16.89
CA SER A 85 -12.20 13.23 17.23
C SER A 85 -11.65 13.42 18.63
N LYS A 86 -12.08 12.59 19.60
CA LYS A 86 -11.53 12.61 20.96
C LYS A 86 -10.06 12.15 20.97
N GLN A 87 -9.75 11.08 20.24
CA GLN A 87 -8.38 10.57 20.11
C GLN A 87 -7.47 11.60 19.45
N MET A 88 -7.88 12.22 18.33
CA MET A 88 -7.10 13.27 17.65
C MET A 88 -6.79 14.45 18.56
N LYS A 89 -7.76 14.86 19.39
CA LYS A 89 -7.53 15.91 20.38
C LYS A 89 -6.47 15.50 21.40
N GLN A 90 -6.56 14.27 21.94
CA GLN A 90 -5.56 13.74 22.88
C GLN A 90 -4.17 13.69 22.25
N VAL A 91 -4.07 13.16 21.02
CA VAL A 91 -2.80 13.14 20.26
C VAL A 91 -2.23 14.54 20.09
N GLY A 92 -3.08 15.54 19.77
CA GLY A 92 -2.64 16.94 19.70
C GLY A 92 -2.15 17.48 21.03
N ASP A 93 -2.87 17.20 22.12
CA ASP A 93 -2.46 17.61 23.47
C ASP A 93 -1.11 16.97 23.87
N ASP A 94 -0.88 15.71 23.52
CA ASP A 94 0.38 14.98 23.79
C ASP A 94 1.55 15.52 22.94
N ILE A 95 1.33 15.80 21.65
CA ILE A 95 2.36 16.36 20.75
C ILE A 95 2.78 17.78 21.18
N PHE A 96 1.82 18.62 21.55
CA PHE A 96 2.09 20.02 21.87
C PHE A 96 2.31 20.30 23.35
N ARG A 97 2.50 19.27 24.17
CA ARG A 97 2.92 19.43 25.56
C ARG A 97 4.30 20.08 25.66
N PRO A 98 4.60 20.83 26.73
CA PRO A 98 5.95 21.32 26.97
C PRO A 98 6.96 20.18 27.07
N ARG A 99 8.12 20.34 26.44
CA ARG A 99 9.25 19.39 26.58
C ARG A 99 9.76 19.38 28.00
N LEU A 100 10.03 18.18 28.53
CA LEU A 100 10.57 17.97 29.87
C LEU A 100 12.11 17.97 29.87
N SER A 101 12.71 17.62 28.71
CA SER A 101 14.16 17.59 28.55
C SER A 101 14.62 18.53 27.42
N GLN A 102 15.78 19.16 27.63
CA GLN A 102 16.47 19.90 26.54
C GLN A 102 17.59 19.07 25.90
N ARG A 103 17.77 17.81 26.33
CA ARG A 103 18.78 16.92 25.77
C ARG A 103 18.23 16.27 24.50
N THR A 104 19.09 16.18 23.49
CA THR A 104 18.79 15.53 22.21
C THR A 104 19.67 14.30 22.04
N GLU A 105 19.52 13.34 22.94
CA GLU A 105 20.15 12.03 22.77
C GLU A 105 19.21 11.16 21.91
N VAL A 106 19.72 10.60 20.82
CA VAL A 106 18.93 9.76 19.90
C VAL A 106 19.47 8.35 19.96
N SER A 107 18.60 7.38 20.21
CA SER A 107 18.94 5.97 20.18
C SER A 107 18.00 5.18 19.26
N LEU A 108 18.55 4.13 18.64
CA LEU A 108 17.83 3.17 17.81
C LEU A 108 17.99 1.77 18.42
N HIS A 109 16.85 1.12 18.71
CA HIS A 109 16.81 -0.27 19.15
C HIS A 109 16.23 -1.13 18.04
N THR A 110 17.00 -2.06 17.53
CA THR A 110 16.59 -2.98 16.46
C THR A 110 15.76 -4.13 17.03
N LEU A 111 14.55 -4.32 16.55
CA LEU A 111 13.60 -5.33 17.07
C LEU A 111 13.37 -6.48 16.10
N GLY A 112 13.73 -6.30 14.82
CA GLY A 112 13.62 -7.29 13.77
C GLY A 112 13.92 -6.69 12.40
N GLY A 113 14.12 -7.53 11.37
CA GLY A 113 14.45 -7.09 10.01
C GLY A 113 15.94 -6.80 9.77
N PHE A 114 16.80 -6.94 10.78
CA PHE A 114 18.22 -6.67 10.66
C PHE A 114 19.01 -7.95 10.40
N GLY A 115 19.67 -8.04 9.22
CA GLY A 115 20.35 -9.24 8.76
C GLY A 115 19.40 -10.40 8.37
N GLN A 116 18.14 -10.11 8.16
CA GLN A 116 17.10 -11.06 7.74
C GLN A 116 15.96 -10.33 7.03
N VAL A 117 15.18 -11.07 6.23
CA VAL A 117 13.89 -10.59 5.69
C VAL A 117 12.77 -10.92 6.68
N GLY A 118 11.87 -9.98 6.87
CA GLY A 118 10.70 -10.14 7.72
C GLY A 118 10.82 -9.54 9.11
N ARG A 119 9.69 -9.36 9.78
CA ARG A 119 9.50 -8.73 11.10
C ARG A 119 10.21 -7.38 11.28
N SER A 120 10.25 -6.57 10.22
CA SER A 120 10.87 -5.25 10.25
C SER A 120 10.27 -4.41 11.36
N SER A 121 11.11 -3.98 12.29
CA SER A 121 10.71 -3.15 13.42
C SER A 121 11.91 -2.56 14.14
N MET A 122 11.82 -1.30 14.55
CA MET A 122 12.81 -0.63 15.40
C MET A 122 12.13 0.42 16.28
N LEU A 123 12.74 0.72 17.40
CA LEU A 123 12.35 1.82 18.29
C LEU A 123 13.35 2.98 18.14
N LEU A 124 12.85 4.11 17.67
CA LEU A 124 13.53 5.40 17.71
C LEU A 124 13.18 6.09 19.02
N SER A 125 14.17 6.38 19.86
CA SER A 125 13.96 7.00 21.16
C SER A 125 14.78 8.26 21.33
N THR A 126 14.15 9.25 21.97
CA THR A 126 14.78 10.43 22.56
C THR A 126 14.45 10.45 24.06
N PRO A 127 15.00 11.37 24.87
CA PRO A 127 14.54 11.57 26.25
C PRO A 127 13.06 11.97 26.39
N GLU A 128 12.45 12.47 25.30
CA GLU A 128 11.06 12.95 25.27
C GLU A 128 10.09 11.99 24.60
N SER A 129 10.56 11.19 23.64
CA SER A 129 9.68 10.46 22.73
C SER A 129 10.18 9.06 22.39
N LYS A 130 9.22 8.16 22.17
CA LYS A 130 9.46 6.78 21.74
C LYS A 130 8.58 6.48 20.50
N ILE A 131 9.20 6.32 19.36
CA ILE A 131 8.52 6.06 18.09
C ILE A 131 8.86 4.66 17.61
N LEU A 132 7.85 3.80 17.47
CA LEU A 132 8.02 2.50 16.82
C LEU A 132 7.95 2.70 15.31
N VAL A 133 9.00 2.29 14.59
CA VAL A 133 9.06 2.36 13.13
C VAL A 133 8.93 0.95 12.56
N ASP A 134 7.89 0.73 11.81
CA ASP A 134 7.38 -0.55 11.35
C ASP A 134 7.04 -1.53 12.49
N CYS A 135 6.18 -2.50 12.19
CA CYS A 135 5.71 -3.51 13.15
C CYS A 135 5.30 -4.77 12.40
N GLY A 136 6.29 -5.43 11.79
CA GLY A 136 6.10 -6.51 10.85
C GLY A 136 6.08 -7.90 11.49
N ILE A 137 5.81 -8.89 10.64
CA ILE A 137 5.97 -10.31 10.95
C ILE A 137 6.95 -10.96 9.96
N ASN A 138 7.51 -12.10 10.33
CA ASN A 138 8.17 -12.98 9.39
C ASN A 138 7.25 -14.19 9.11
N PRO A 139 6.51 -14.20 7.96
CA PRO A 139 5.59 -15.27 7.64
C PRO A 139 6.27 -16.63 7.44
N GLY A 140 7.54 -16.64 6.99
CA GLY A 140 8.34 -17.84 6.72
C GLY A 140 9.05 -18.39 7.97
N ALA A 141 8.94 -17.75 9.13
CA ALA A 141 9.61 -18.18 10.34
C ALA A 141 9.07 -19.52 10.87
N ARG A 142 9.97 -20.37 11.33
CA ARG A 142 9.63 -21.69 11.89
C ARG A 142 9.31 -21.64 13.39
N SER A 143 9.72 -20.59 14.08
CA SER A 143 9.48 -20.41 15.51
C SER A 143 8.71 -19.10 15.79
N PRO A 144 7.88 -19.05 16.84
CA PRO A 144 7.23 -17.80 17.24
C PRO A 144 8.22 -16.67 17.58
N MET A 145 9.38 -17.01 18.15
CA MET A 145 10.40 -16.02 18.49
C MET A 145 11.00 -15.32 17.27
N ASP A 146 11.02 -15.99 16.12
CA ASP A 146 11.52 -15.45 14.86
C ASP A 146 10.40 -14.83 14.01
N SER A 147 9.14 -15.06 14.40
CA SER A 147 7.98 -14.57 13.67
C SER A 147 7.62 -13.12 13.98
N TYR A 148 7.96 -12.62 15.16
CA TYR A 148 7.48 -11.33 15.68
C TYR A 148 8.61 -10.40 16.08
N PRO A 149 8.36 -9.07 16.09
CA PRO A 149 9.31 -8.10 16.61
C PRO A 149 9.65 -8.40 18.08
N ARG A 150 10.89 -8.22 18.46
CA ARG A 150 11.40 -8.46 19.83
C ARG A 150 11.03 -7.31 20.79
N LEU A 151 9.73 -6.96 20.84
CA LEU A 151 9.23 -5.97 21.80
C LEU A 151 9.49 -6.36 23.26
N ASP A 152 9.61 -7.66 23.52
CA ASP A 152 10.00 -8.22 24.82
C ASP A 152 11.42 -7.83 25.28
N SER A 153 12.28 -7.39 24.36
CA SER A 153 13.63 -6.90 24.69
C SER A 153 13.67 -5.46 25.16
N LEU A 154 12.53 -4.75 25.07
CA LEU A 154 12.41 -3.38 25.53
C LEU A 154 11.90 -3.33 26.96
N ASP A 155 12.52 -2.49 27.80
CA ASP A 155 12.04 -2.20 29.16
C ASP A 155 11.05 -1.01 29.11
N ILE A 156 9.99 -1.15 28.33
CA ILE A 156 8.93 -0.15 28.16
C ILE A 156 7.56 -0.80 28.12
N THR A 157 6.54 -0.04 28.49
CA THR A 157 5.13 -0.41 28.29
C THR A 157 4.60 0.19 26.96
N LEU A 158 3.52 -0.38 26.44
CA LEU A 158 2.91 0.14 25.20
C LEU A 158 2.34 1.57 25.35
N ASP A 159 2.02 1.98 26.56
CA ASP A 159 1.53 3.34 26.84
C ASP A 159 2.67 4.40 26.77
N GLU A 160 3.93 3.97 26.76
CA GLU A 160 5.07 4.85 26.58
C GLU A 160 5.41 5.11 25.11
N LEU A 161 4.78 4.40 24.17
CA LEU A 161 4.94 4.66 22.75
C LEU A 161 4.09 5.87 22.34
N ASP A 162 4.74 6.95 21.94
CA ASP A 162 4.07 8.15 21.45
C ASP A 162 3.42 7.94 20.08
N ALA A 163 4.07 7.16 19.19
CA ALA A 163 3.55 6.87 17.87
C ALA A 163 4.10 5.58 17.27
N VAL A 164 3.37 5.05 16.27
CA VAL A 164 3.88 4.06 15.33
C VAL A 164 3.93 4.70 13.94
N VAL A 165 5.03 4.52 13.21
CA VAL A 165 5.20 5.00 11.84
C VAL A 165 5.40 3.79 10.93
N ILE A 166 4.62 3.71 9.85
CA ILE A 166 4.64 2.60 8.89
C ILE A 166 5.18 3.08 7.56
N GLY A 167 6.27 2.44 7.10
CA GLY A 167 6.90 2.73 5.82
C GLY A 167 6.08 2.25 4.62
N HIS A 168 5.52 1.04 4.67
CA HIS A 168 4.66 0.51 3.60
C HIS A 168 3.80 -0.67 4.08
N ALA A 169 2.95 -1.20 3.19
CA ALA A 169 1.85 -2.07 3.58
C ALA A 169 2.18 -3.57 3.74
N HIS A 170 3.33 -4.06 3.30
CA HIS A 170 3.66 -5.49 3.36
C HIS A 170 3.62 -6.05 4.80
N LEU A 171 3.33 -7.35 4.94
CA LEU A 171 3.17 -7.99 6.26
C LEU A 171 4.44 -7.98 7.10
N ASP A 172 5.59 -8.03 6.47
CA ASP A 172 6.89 -7.95 7.14
C ASP A 172 7.21 -6.55 7.71
N HIS A 173 6.34 -5.56 7.41
CA HIS A 173 6.35 -4.21 7.98
C HIS A 173 5.10 -3.87 8.79
N THR A 174 3.96 -4.55 8.58
CA THR A 174 2.68 -4.20 9.23
C THR A 174 1.96 -5.36 9.92
N GLY A 175 2.46 -6.59 9.73
CA GLY A 175 1.69 -7.78 10.10
C GLY A 175 1.47 -7.99 11.59
N PHE A 176 2.31 -7.39 12.46
CA PHE A 176 2.10 -7.43 13.91
C PHE A 176 1.26 -6.27 14.45
N LEU A 177 1.03 -5.24 13.65
CA LEU A 177 0.33 -4.02 14.08
C LEU A 177 -1.07 -4.27 14.68
N PRO A 178 -1.95 -5.14 14.10
CA PRO A 178 -3.23 -5.46 14.73
C PRO A 178 -3.07 -6.18 16.08
N ALA A 179 -2.03 -7.00 16.25
CA ALA A 179 -1.72 -7.63 17.53
C ALA A 179 -1.22 -6.59 18.55
N LEU A 180 -0.42 -5.61 18.13
CA LEU A 180 0.00 -4.51 19.00
C LEU A 180 -1.21 -3.76 19.57
N CYS A 181 -2.20 -3.45 18.72
CA CYS A 181 -3.47 -2.85 19.16
C CYS A 181 -4.27 -3.79 20.10
N LYS A 182 -4.34 -5.09 19.79
CA LYS A 182 -4.97 -6.10 20.65
C LYS A 182 -4.34 -6.17 22.04
N TYR A 183 -3.01 -5.98 22.12
CA TYR A 183 -2.27 -5.98 23.39
C TYR A 183 -2.33 -4.64 24.14
N GLY A 184 -3.01 -3.64 23.60
CA GLY A 184 -3.34 -2.43 24.35
C GLY A 184 -2.74 -1.13 23.82
N TYR A 185 -2.02 -1.14 22.71
CA TYR A 185 -1.55 0.11 22.10
C TYR A 185 -2.74 0.97 21.64
N LYS A 186 -2.77 2.24 22.07
CA LYS A 186 -3.86 3.20 21.80
C LYS A 186 -3.38 4.47 21.11
N GLY A 187 -2.07 4.63 20.90
CA GLY A 187 -1.49 5.79 20.25
C GLY A 187 -1.78 5.90 18.75
N PRO A 188 -1.34 6.99 18.12
CA PRO A 188 -1.52 7.21 16.69
C PRO A 188 -0.60 6.31 15.85
N ILE A 189 -1.10 5.92 14.66
CA ILE A 189 -0.36 5.18 13.64
C ILE A 189 -0.25 6.08 12.41
N TYR A 190 0.95 6.43 11.99
CA TYR A 190 1.20 7.28 10.83
C TYR A 190 1.64 6.45 9.63
N CYS A 191 1.05 6.69 8.47
CA CYS A 191 1.46 6.11 7.20
C CYS A 191 1.04 7.00 6.02
N SER A 192 1.46 6.65 4.80
CA SER A 192 0.93 7.31 3.61
C SER A 192 -0.55 6.97 3.38
N GLU A 193 -1.23 7.78 2.59
CA GLU A 193 -2.67 7.60 2.36
C GLU A 193 -3.04 6.24 1.76
N PRO A 194 -2.38 5.75 0.69
CA PRO A 194 -2.74 4.45 0.12
C PRO A 194 -2.21 3.26 0.94
N THR A 195 -1.27 3.47 1.85
CA THR A 195 -0.80 2.40 2.75
C THR A 195 -1.92 1.90 3.65
N LEU A 196 -2.84 2.76 4.11
CA LEU A 196 -3.96 2.34 4.96
C LEU A 196 -4.86 1.28 4.29
N PRO A 197 -5.45 1.48 3.10
CA PRO A 197 -6.27 0.44 2.46
C PRO A 197 -5.45 -0.79 2.05
N MET A 198 -4.19 -0.62 1.64
CA MET A 198 -3.34 -1.74 1.28
C MET A 198 -3.01 -2.64 2.48
N MET A 199 -2.58 -2.08 3.62
CA MET A 199 -2.30 -2.88 4.81
C MET A 199 -3.56 -3.54 5.36
N ASN A 200 -4.72 -2.87 5.26
CA ASN A 200 -5.99 -3.44 5.67
C ASN A 200 -6.35 -4.67 4.84
N LEU A 201 -6.22 -4.58 3.51
CA LEU A 201 -6.45 -5.68 2.60
C LEU A 201 -5.57 -6.90 2.96
N ILE A 202 -4.27 -6.67 3.12
CA ILE A 202 -3.29 -7.73 3.38
C ILE A 202 -3.46 -8.32 4.79
N GLN A 203 -3.74 -7.51 5.80
CA GLN A 203 -3.97 -7.98 7.18
C GLN A 203 -5.24 -8.84 7.29
N LEU A 204 -6.32 -8.49 6.58
CA LEU A 204 -7.53 -9.31 6.53
C LEU A 204 -7.31 -10.62 5.77
N ASP A 205 -6.52 -10.61 4.72
CA ASP A 205 -6.15 -11.83 4.01
C ASP A 205 -5.28 -12.76 4.86
N ALA A 206 -4.34 -12.22 5.63
CA ALA A 206 -3.52 -13.00 6.55
C ALA A 206 -4.36 -13.79 7.58
N ILE A 207 -5.50 -13.23 8.03
CA ILE A 207 -6.46 -13.95 8.89
C ILE A 207 -7.04 -15.17 8.15
N LYS A 208 -7.47 -14.97 6.89
CA LYS A 208 -8.05 -16.03 6.05
C LYS A 208 -7.05 -17.12 5.74
N VAL A 209 -5.84 -16.75 5.37
CA VAL A 209 -4.74 -17.68 5.07
C VAL A 209 -4.38 -18.51 6.30
N ALA A 210 -4.26 -17.90 7.48
CA ALA A 210 -4.00 -18.62 8.72
C ALA A 210 -5.11 -19.65 9.02
N ALA A 211 -6.38 -19.25 8.90
CA ALA A 211 -7.53 -20.13 9.10
C ALA A 211 -7.56 -21.28 8.08
N ALA A 212 -7.29 -21.01 6.80
CA ALA A 212 -7.23 -22.03 5.75
C ALA A 212 -6.11 -23.05 5.96
N GLN A 213 -5.02 -22.64 6.61
CA GLN A 213 -3.91 -23.51 7.00
C GLN A 213 -4.14 -24.22 8.35
N GLY A 214 -5.33 -24.11 8.95
CA GLY A 214 -5.65 -24.70 10.25
C GLY A 214 -4.91 -24.04 11.43
N ARG A 215 -4.32 -22.86 11.23
CA ARG A 215 -3.65 -22.09 12.29
C ARG A 215 -4.62 -21.10 12.93
N THR A 216 -4.47 -20.87 14.23
CA THR A 216 -5.21 -19.79 14.90
C THR A 216 -4.62 -18.45 14.49
N PRO A 217 -5.42 -17.53 13.91
CA PRO A 217 -4.94 -16.18 13.61
C PRO A 217 -4.50 -15.45 14.87
N MET A 218 -3.41 -14.69 14.78
CA MET A 218 -2.86 -13.94 15.90
C MET A 218 -3.79 -12.82 16.39
N TYR A 219 -4.55 -12.26 15.46
CA TYR A 219 -5.51 -11.18 15.68
C TYR A 219 -6.81 -11.45 14.90
N ALA A 220 -7.84 -10.72 15.20
CA ALA A 220 -9.15 -10.81 14.56
C ALA A 220 -9.46 -9.55 13.73
N GLU A 221 -10.51 -9.57 12.91
CA GLU A 221 -10.96 -8.41 12.12
C GLU A 221 -11.21 -7.15 12.98
N ARG A 222 -11.67 -7.32 14.22
CA ARG A 222 -11.88 -6.20 15.15
C ARG A 222 -10.57 -5.46 15.45
N ASP A 223 -9.46 -6.18 15.50
CA ASP A 223 -8.15 -5.63 15.81
C ASP A 223 -7.60 -4.87 14.58
N VAL A 224 -7.86 -5.36 13.38
CA VAL A 224 -7.61 -4.65 12.12
C VAL A 224 -8.45 -3.36 12.03
N LYS A 225 -9.73 -3.42 12.42
CA LYS A 225 -10.57 -2.20 12.51
C LYS A 225 -10.04 -1.21 13.54
N GLN A 226 -9.40 -1.68 14.61
CA GLN A 226 -8.75 -0.79 15.58
C GLN A 226 -7.55 -0.06 14.97
N VAL A 227 -6.72 -0.76 14.17
CA VAL A 227 -5.65 -0.12 13.39
C VAL A 227 -6.21 0.99 12.51
N MET A 228 -7.31 0.75 11.75
CA MET A 228 -7.93 1.79 10.92
C MET A 228 -8.32 3.03 11.75
N ARG A 229 -8.90 2.84 12.93
CA ARG A 229 -9.36 3.94 13.80
C ARG A 229 -8.20 4.79 14.33
N GLN A 230 -7.06 4.18 14.60
CA GLN A 230 -5.87 4.85 15.13
C GLN A 230 -4.99 5.45 14.03
N THR A 231 -5.20 5.09 12.77
CA THR A 231 -4.36 5.55 11.66
C THR A 231 -4.68 6.99 11.26
N ILE A 232 -3.59 7.77 11.13
CA ILE A 232 -3.54 9.13 10.58
C ILE A 232 -2.74 9.06 9.30
N THR A 233 -3.37 9.30 8.17
CA THR A 233 -2.70 9.27 6.88
C THR A 233 -2.09 10.60 6.52
N LEU A 234 -0.86 10.59 6.00
CA LEU A 234 -0.07 11.75 5.62
C LEU A 234 0.24 11.73 4.12
N PRO A 235 0.08 12.85 3.41
CA PRO A 235 0.57 12.98 2.04
C PRO A 235 2.10 13.11 2.04
N TYR A 236 2.75 12.73 0.93
CA TYR A 236 4.18 12.93 0.76
C TYR A 236 4.58 14.41 0.86
N GLY A 237 5.76 14.68 1.40
CA GLY A 237 6.35 16.01 1.48
C GLY A 237 5.74 16.94 2.54
N THR A 238 4.77 16.47 3.32
CA THR A 238 4.16 17.27 4.40
C THR A 238 4.91 17.06 5.70
N VAL A 239 5.40 18.16 6.30
CA VAL A 239 6.02 18.14 7.62
C VAL A 239 4.93 18.02 8.68
N THR A 240 4.98 16.98 9.50
CA THR A 240 3.97 16.69 10.54
C THR A 240 4.66 16.48 11.88
N ASP A 241 4.22 17.19 12.91
CA ASP A 241 4.62 16.89 14.29
C ASP A 241 3.96 15.56 14.71
N ILE A 242 4.77 14.61 15.21
CA ILE A 242 4.30 13.29 15.66
C ILE A 242 4.55 13.03 17.13
N SER A 243 5.39 13.86 17.75
CA SER A 243 5.68 13.88 19.18
C SER A 243 6.25 15.25 19.56
N PRO A 244 6.49 15.56 20.85
CA PRO A 244 6.96 16.90 21.28
C PRO A 244 8.26 17.36 20.65
N ASP A 245 9.13 16.44 20.25
CA ASP A 245 10.46 16.74 19.73
C ASP A 245 10.77 16.08 18.37
N ILE A 246 9.80 15.36 17.76
CA ILE A 246 10.02 14.69 16.48
C ILE A 246 8.95 15.12 15.47
N LYS A 247 9.42 15.52 14.28
CA LYS A 247 8.59 15.73 13.09
C LYS A 247 8.90 14.67 12.05
N LEU A 248 7.89 14.28 11.30
CA LEU A 248 7.94 13.28 10.24
C LEU A 248 7.64 13.91 8.88
N VAL A 249 8.41 13.54 7.88
CA VAL A 249 8.10 13.75 6.46
C VAL A 249 8.16 12.40 5.76
N LEU A 250 7.09 12.04 5.09
CA LEU A 250 7.06 10.87 4.21
C LEU A 250 7.46 11.27 2.79
N ALA A 251 8.34 10.49 2.15
CA ALA A 251 8.75 10.68 0.78
C ALA A 251 8.61 9.37 0.00
N ASN A 252 8.39 9.44 -1.32
CA ASN A 252 8.21 8.24 -2.14
C ASN A 252 9.40 7.28 -2.07
N ALA A 253 9.17 6.02 -1.74
CA ALA A 253 10.18 4.95 -1.76
C ALA A 253 10.20 4.15 -3.07
N GLY A 254 9.21 4.29 -3.94
CA GLY A 254 9.15 3.68 -5.27
C GLY A 254 8.90 2.17 -5.29
N HIS A 255 8.71 1.53 -4.13
CA HIS A 255 8.62 0.06 -3.98
C HIS A 255 7.22 -0.48 -4.30
N ILE A 256 6.21 -0.06 -3.56
CA ILE A 256 4.79 -0.34 -3.81
C ILE A 256 3.96 0.92 -3.64
N LEU A 257 2.66 0.85 -3.95
CA LEU A 257 1.74 1.97 -3.77
C LEU A 257 1.76 2.49 -2.33
N GLY A 258 2.14 3.77 -2.17
CA GLY A 258 2.23 4.42 -0.88
C GLY A 258 3.48 4.11 -0.06
N SER A 259 4.43 3.32 -0.58
CA SER A 259 5.70 3.08 0.12
C SER A 259 6.47 4.37 0.36
N ALA A 260 6.96 4.56 1.57
CA ALA A 260 7.56 5.81 2.01
C ALA A 260 8.93 5.63 2.66
N LEU A 261 9.87 6.49 2.25
CA LEU A 261 11.01 6.83 3.09
C LEU A 261 10.50 7.71 4.22
N CYS A 262 10.87 7.39 5.46
CA CYS A 262 10.49 8.13 6.63
C CYS A 262 11.65 9.04 7.07
N HIS A 263 11.48 10.36 6.92
CA HIS A 263 12.46 11.35 7.34
C HIS A 263 12.02 11.98 8.66
N PHE A 264 12.76 11.69 9.71
CA PHE A 264 12.52 12.18 11.06
C PHE A 264 13.43 13.38 11.33
N HIS A 265 12.83 14.52 11.68
CA HIS A 265 13.51 15.71 12.16
C HIS A 265 13.40 15.75 13.68
N ILE A 266 14.51 15.62 14.39
CA ILE A 266 14.56 15.46 15.82
C ILE A 266 15.11 16.72 16.48
N GLY A 267 14.49 17.14 17.56
CA GLY A 267 14.85 18.34 18.30
C GLY A 267 14.53 19.61 17.51
N ASN A 268 15.38 20.62 17.63
CA ASN A 268 15.31 21.85 16.84
C ASN A 268 16.24 21.82 15.61
N GLY A 269 16.31 20.67 14.94
CA GLY A 269 17.26 20.39 13.87
C GLY A 269 18.57 19.77 14.40
N ASP A 270 18.53 19.17 15.56
CA ASP A 270 19.70 18.57 16.20
C ASP A 270 20.14 17.28 15.48
N HIS A 271 19.18 16.49 15.01
CA HIS A 271 19.46 15.26 14.28
C HIS A 271 18.38 14.98 13.22
N ASN A 272 18.80 14.48 12.06
CA ASN A 272 17.89 14.04 10.98
C ASN A 272 18.19 12.59 10.65
N PHE A 273 17.18 11.75 10.79
CA PHE A 273 17.24 10.32 10.54
C PHE A 273 16.34 9.97 9.37
N VAL A 274 16.87 9.24 8.38
CA VAL A 274 16.09 8.69 7.27
C VAL A 274 16.08 7.17 7.36
N TYR A 275 14.88 6.60 7.33
CA TYR A 275 14.63 5.18 7.18
C TYR A 275 14.05 4.90 5.80
N SER A 276 14.67 3.98 5.05
CA SER A 276 14.24 3.69 3.68
C SER A 276 12.97 2.85 3.61
N GLY A 277 12.69 2.01 4.62
CA GLY A 277 11.84 0.86 4.38
C GLY A 277 12.39 0.04 3.21
N ASP A 278 11.53 -0.62 2.46
CA ASP A 278 11.89 -1.20 1.17
C ASP A 278 11.87 -0.13 0.09
N ILE A 279 12.94 -0.07 -0.71
CA ILE A 279 13.19 1.01 -1.66
C ILE A 279 13.39 0.47 -3.08
N LYS A 280 12.79 1.15 -4.06
CA LYS A 280 13.15 0.96 -5.48
C LYS A 280 13.72 2.26 -6.03
N PHE A 281 15.02 2.30 -6.19
CA PHE A 281 15.74 3.50 -6.62
C PHE A 281 15.45 3.87 -8.07
N GLY A 282 15.25 2.88 -8.96
CA GLY A 282 14.91 3.11 -10.36
C GLY A 282 13.40 3.29 -10.60
N LYS A 283 13.03 4.14 -11.55
CA LYS A 283 11.64 4.29 -11.99
C LYS A 283 11.11 2.98 -12.58
N SER A 284 9.87 2.61 -12.22
CA SER A 284 9.11 1.54 -12.87
C SER A 284 8.01 2.10 -13.78
N ILE A 285 7.25 1.22 -14.45
CA ILE A 285 6.04 1.68 -15.16
C ILE A 285 4.94 2.11 -14.19
N LEU A 286 4.97 1.56 -12.99
CA LEU A 286 3.92 1.75 -11.99
C LEU A 286 4.23 2.93 -11.07
N PHE A 287 5.51 3.13 -10.70
CA PHE A 287 5.93 4.15 -9.74
C PHE A 287 7.10 4.99 -10.22
N GLU A 288 7.13 6.25 -9.79
CA GLU A 288 8.34 7.08 -9.90
C GLU A 288 9.48 6.51 -9.05
N ALA A 289 10.71 6.86 -9.42
CA ALA A 289 11.90 6.53 -8.65
C ALA A 289 11.79 7.02 -7.19
N ALA A 290 12.45 6.32 -6.26
CA ALA A 290 12.52 6.76 -4.88
C ALA A 290 13.08 8.19 -4.76
N SER A 291 12.54 8.94 -3.82
CA SER A 291 13.05 10.28 -3.49
C SER A 291 14.43 10.16 -2.83
N TRP A 292 15.37 11.01 -3.24
CA TRP A 292 16.73 11.00 -2.70
C TRP A 292 17.21 12.39 -2.26
N ASN A 293 16.46 13.44 -2.59
CA ASN A 293 16.84 14.81 -2.29
C ASN A 293 16.33 15.24 -0.91
N PHE A 294 17.05 14.87 0.13
CA PHE A 294 16.80 15.31 1.49
C PHE A 294 17.69 16.52 1.83
N PRO A 295 17.15 17.57 2.45
CA PRO A 295 17.90 18.79 2.76
C PRO A 295 19.03 18.54 3.75
N ARG A 296 18.87 17.57 4.66
CA ARG A 296 19.87 17.21 5.66
C ARG A 296 19.62 15.78 6.19
N VAL A 297 20.67 14.99 6.31
CA VAL A 297 20.65 13.62 6.85
C VAL A 297 21.92 13.38 7.66
N GLU A 298 21.80 13.12 8.96
CA GLU A 298 22.89 12.68 9.80
C GLU A 298 23.00 11.17 9.85
N THR A 299 21.85 10.47 9.83
CA THR A 299 21.82 9.00 9.82
C THR A 299 20.88 8.50 8.76
N LEU A 300 21.35 7.55 7.95
CA LEU A 300 20.57 6.82 6.98
C LEU A 300 20.56 5.34 7.36
N LEU A 301 19.36 4.77 7.54
CA LEU A 301 19.14 3.34 7.63
C LEU A 301 18.49 2.88 6.32
N ILE A 302 19.20 2.04 5.58
CA ILE A 302 18.79 1.59 4.24
C ILE A 302 18.74 0.06 4.20
N GLU A 303 17.76 -0.49 3.49
CA GLU A 303 17.69 -1.92 3.18
C GLU A 303 18.86 -2.35 2.28
N SER A 304 19.13 -3.65 2.28
CA SER A 304 20.22 -4.24 1.47
C SER A 304 19.85 -5.61 0.90
N THR A 305 18.61 -5.80 0.53
CA THR A 305 18.08 -7.07 -0.03
C THR A 305 18.86 -7.51 -1.25
N TYR A 306 19.18 -6.56 -2.13
CA TYR A 306 20.04 -6.75 -3.31
C TYR A 306 21.33 -5.93 -3.17
N GLY A 307 22.02 -6.11 -2.03
CA GLY A 307 23.20 -5.31 -1.67
C GLY A 307 24.54 -5.90 -2.06
N LEU A 308 24.59 -7.10 -2.59
CA LEU A 308 25.83 -7.73 -3.02
C LEU A 308 26.29 -7.21 -4.39
N ARG A 309 27.58 -7.28 -4.63
CA ARG A 309 28.18 -6.81 -5.88
C ARG A 309 27.67 -7.58 -7.12
N GLU A 310 27.34 -8.85 -6.92
CA GLU A 310 26.79 -9.77 -7.90
C GLU A 310 25.28 -9.63 -8.14
N ASP A 311 24.56 -8.87 -7.31
CA ASP A 311 23.11 -8.65 -7.43
C ASP A 311 22.77 -7.67 -8.59
N VAL A 312 23.38 -7.91 -9.74
CA VAL A 312 23.15 -7.12 -10.94
C VAL A 312 21.95 -7.68 -11.69
N GLN A 313 20.85 -6.97 -11.64
CA GLN A 313 19.63 -7.35 -12.35
C GLN A 313 19.77 -7.12 -13.87
N PRO A 314 19.18 -7.99 -14.72
CA PRO A 314 19.11 -7.73 -16.15
C PRO A 314 18.30 -6.45 -16.43
N THR A 315 18.52 -5.85 -17.60
CA THR A 315 17.76 -4.68 -17.99
C THR A 315 16.26 -5.04 -18.14
N ARG A 316 15.40 -4.08 -17.87
CA ARG A 316 13.95 -4.25 -18.02
C ARG A 316 13.58 -4.78 -19.41
N GLN A 317 14.17 -4.22 -20.47
CA GLN A 317 13.91 -4.65 -21.84
C GLN A 317 14.27 -6.14 -22.06
N GLN A 318 15.37 -6.62 -21.49
CA GLN A 318 15.75 -8.04 -21.58
C GLN A 318 14.72 -8.93 -20.87
N VAL A 319 14.28 -8.53 -19.67
CA VAL A 319 13.28 -9.29 -18.90
C VAL A 319 11.95 -9.33 -19.62
N GLU A 320 11.45 -8.17 -20.09
CA GLU A 320 10.19 -8.08 -20.84
C GLU A 320 10.24 -8.89 -22.13
N SER A 321 11.31 -8.81 -22.92
CA SER A 321 11.47 -9.62 -24.13
C SER A 321 11.46 -11.12 -23.83
N SER A 322 12.11 -11.54 -22.76
CA SER A 322 12.13 -12.95 -22.32
C SER A 322 10.73 -13.42 -21.89
N PHE A 323 10.01 -12.56 -21.16
CA PHE A 323 8.64 -12.81 -20.72
C PHE A 323 7.68 -12.95 -21.91
N ILE A 324 7.70 -12.00 -22.86
CA ILE A 324 6.86 -12.02 -24.06
C ILE A 324 7.10 -13.27 -24.89
N ASN A 325 8.37 -13.63 -25.13
CA ASN A 325 8.74 -14.83 -25.87
C ASN A 325 8.24 -16.10 -25.15
N ALA A 326 8.37 -16.16 -23.83
CA ALA A 326 7.88 -17.31 -23.06
C ALA A 326 6.36 -17.45 -23.14
N VAL A 327 5.61 -16.35 -23.08
CA VAL A 327 4.16 -16.32 -23.21
C VAL A 327 3.75 -16.71 -24.63
N ASN A 328 4.27 -16.03 -25.67
CA ASN A 328 3.91 -16.26 -27.07
C ASN A 328 4.14 -17.71 -27.50
N ASN A 329 5.31 -18.27 -27.17
CA ASN A 329 5.62 -19.67 -27.51
C ASN A 329 4.64 -20.63 -26.84
N THR A 330 4.32 -20.42 -25.56
CA THR A 330 3.39 -21.28 -24.82
C THR A 330 1.98 -21.23 -25.39
N LEU A 331 1.48 -20.02 -25.70
CA LEU A 331 0.15 -19.84 -26.29
C LEU A 331 0.06 -20.41 -27.71
N ALA A 332 1.12 -20.26 -28.53
CA ALA A 332 1.20 -20.83 -29.88
C ALA A 332 1.17 -22.36 -29.86
N ASP A 333 1.74 -23.02 -28.86
CA ASP A 333 1.70 -24.45 -28.64
C ASP A 333 0.35 -24.94 -28.06
N GLY A 334 -0.62 -24.03 -27.86
CA GLY A 334 -1.92 -24.31 -27.26
C GLY A 334 -1.88 -24.52 -25.75
N GLY A 335 -0.79 -24.10 -25.09
CA GLY A 335 -0.60 -24.21 -23.66
C GLY A 335 -1.14 -23.04 -22.87
N LYS A 336 -1.07 -23.13 -21.55
CA LYS A 336 -1.46 -22.10 -20.57
C LYS A 336 -0.23 -21.55 -19.83
N VAL A 337 -0.28 -20.27 -19.52
CA VAL A 337 0.78 -19.62 -18.72
C VAL A 337 0.25 -19.32 -17.32
N LEU A 338 0.79 -19.95 -16.30
CA LEU A 338 0.51 -19.63 -14.90
C LEU A 338 1.60 -18.71 -14.34
N ILE A 339 1.17 -17.58 -13.78
CA ILE A 339 2.05 -16.59 -13.15
C ILE A 339 1.71 -16.51 -11.65
N PRO A 340 2.42 -17.24 -10.78
CA PRO A 340 2.35 -17.03 -9.34
C PRO A 340 2.81 -15.62 -9.01
N ILE A 341 1.98 -14.81 -8.33
CA ILE A 341 2.27 -13.40 -8.20
C ILE A 341 1.78 -12.81 -6.86
N PRO A 342 2.56 -11.93 -6.20
CA PRO A 342 2.06 -11.11 -5.10
C PRO A 342 0.94 -10.17 -5.59
N ALA A 343 -0.13 -10.04 -4.81
CA ALA A 343 -1.30 -9.25 -5.19
C ALA A 343 -1.03 -7.75 -5.34
N VAL A 344 -0.05 -7.24 -4.58
CA VAL A 344 0.23 -5.80 -4.48
C VAL A 344 1.53 -5.43 -5.18
N GLY A 345 1.47 -4.45 -6.05
CA GLY A 345 2.59 -3.90 -6.81
C GLY A 345 2.98 -4.76 -8.01
N ARG A 346 3.51 -5.97 -7.80
CA ARG A 346 3.99 -6.82 -8.89
C ARG A 346 2.88 -7.27 -9.85
N ALA A 347 1.69 -7.62 -9.33
CA ALA A 347 0.56 -8.00 -10.17
C ALA A 347 0.15 -6.86 -11.11
N GLN A 348 0.05 -5.63 -10.60
CA GLN A 348 -0.31 -4.46 -11.39
C GLN A 348 0.77 -4.12 -12.44
N GLU A 349 2.05 -4.32 -12.09
CA GLU A 349 3.16 -4.12 -13.04
C GLU A 349 3.08 -5.12 -14.22
N ILE A 350 2.82 -6.40 -13.94
CA ILE A 350 2.66 -7.44 -14.98
C ILE A 350 1.37 -7.22 -15.81
N MET A 351 0.26 -6.83 -15.20
CA MET A 351 -0.96 -6.46 -15.92
C MET A 351 -0.69 -5.35 -16.94
N MET A 352 0.04 -4.31 -16.55
CA MET A 352 0.40 -3.23 -17.47
C MET A 352 1.32 -3.68 -18.60
N VAL A 353 2.28 -4.58 -18.32
CA VAL A 353 3.15 -5.17 -19.35
C VAL A 353 2.31 -5.96 -20.35
N ILE A 354 1.42 -6.82 -19.87
CA ILE A 354 0.53 -7.64 -20.72
C ILE A 354 -0.37 -6.74 -21.58
N ASP A 355 -1.07 -5.78 -20.98
CA ASP A 355 -1.95 -4.84 -21.68
C ASP A 355 -1.19 -4.07 -22.78
N HIS A 356 -0.01 -3.56 -22.47
CA HIS A 356 0.81 -2.83 -23.41
C HIS A 356 1.22 -3.67 -24.62
N TYR A 357 1.74 -4.86 -24.39
CA TYR A 357 2.27 -5.71 -25.46
C TYR A 357 1.18 -6.44 -26.26
N MET A 358 0.01 -6.71 -25.69
CA MET A 358 -1.15 -7.17 -26.45
C MET A 358 -1.69 -6.05 -27.36
N LYS A 359 -1.86 -4.84 -26.85
CA LYS A 359 -2.30 -3.67 -27.64
C LYS A 359 -1.30 -3.29 -28.75
N SER A 360 0.00 -3.51 -28.56
CA SER A 360 1.01 -3.25 -29.60
C SER A 360 1.11 -4.37 -30.64
N GLY A 361 0.51 -5.55 -30.39
CA GLY A 361 0.61 -6.72 -31.23
C GLY A 361 1.92 -7.52 -31.11
N GLU A 362 2.78 -7.18 -30.16
CA GLU A 362 4.02 -7.91 -29.85
C GLU A 362 3.76 -9.16 -29.00
N MET A 363 2.68 -9.16 -28.22
CA MET A 363 2.18 -10.31 -27.49
C MET A 363 0.89 -10.81 -28.14
N VAL A 364 0.76 -12.12 -28.29
CA VAL A 364 -0.46 -12.77 -28.82
C VAL A 364 -1.63 -12.44 -27.89
N GLU A 365 -2.73 -11.96 -28.47
CA GLU A 365 -3.97 -11.72 -27.72
C GLU A 365 -4.53 -13.04 -27.19
N ALA A 366 -4.77 -13.08 -25.89
CA ALA A 366 -5.35 -14.23 -25.22
C ALA A 366 -6.09 -13.77 -23.94
N PRO A 367 -7.08 -14.53 -23.47
CA PRO A 367 -7.73 -14.24 -22.20
C PRO A 367 -6.73 -14.26 -21.04
N VAL A 368 -6.82 -13.26 -20.17
CA VAL A 368 -6.00 -13.15 -18.95
C VAL A 368 -6.92 -13.22 -17.75
N PHE A 369 -6.76 -14.28 -16.95
CA PHE A 369 -7.53 -14.48 -15.73
C PHE A 369 -6.75 -14.01 -14.53
N THR A 370 -7.39 -13.23 -13.66
CA THR A 370 -6.81 -12.79 -12.39
C THR A 370 -7.59 -13.38 -11.23
N GLU A 371 -6.91 -13.87 -10.18
CA GLU A 371 -7.57 -14.39 -9.00
C GLU A 371 -6.86 -14.05 -7.69
N GLY A 372 -7.62 -13.97 -6.63
CA GLY A 372 -7.19 -13.58 -5.30
C GLY A 372 -7.41 -12.08 -5.05
N MET A 373 -6.47 -11.42 -4.38
CA MET A 373 -6.62 -9.99 -4.04
C MET A 373 -6.23 -9.04 -5.18
N ILE A 374 -5.89 -9.52 -6.38
CA ILE A 374 -5.34 -8.71 -7.47
C ILE A 374 -6.33 -7.60 -7.88
N SER A 375 -7.59 -7.95 -8.10
CA SER A 375 -8.63 -6.98 -8.50
C SER A 375 -8.84 -5.89 -7.44
N GLU A 376 -8.92 -6.27 -6.17
CA GLU A 376 -9.09 -5.31 -5.07
C GLU A 376 -7.85 -4.40 -4.91
N ALA A 377 -6.65 -4.96 -5.03
CA ALA A 377 -5.42 -4.18 -5.02
C ALA A 377 -5.36 -3.21 -6.21
N SER A 378 -5.79 -3.63 -7.41
CA SER A 378 -5.88 -2.78 -8.59
C SER A 378 -6.86 -1.62 -8.41
N ALA A 379 -8.04 -1.89 -7.83
CA ALA A 379 -9.01 -0.85 -7.48
C ALA A 379 -8.44 0.19 -6.50
N ILE A 380 -7.60 -0.25 -5.55
CA ILE A 380 -6.91 0.67 -4.64
C ILE A 380 -5.86 1.49 -5.42
N HIS A 381 -5.10 0.91 -6.35
CA HIS A 381 -4.16 1.66 -7.20
C HIS A 381 -4.88 2.75 -8.01
N GLU A 382 -6.01 2.42 -8.63
CA GLU A 382 -6.83 3.37 -9.37
C GLU A 382 -7.34 4.52 -8.49
N SER A 383 -7.60 4.25 -7.20
CA SER A 383 -8.12 5.26 -6.25
C SER A 383 -7.08 6.31 -5.83
N TYR A 384 -5.78 6.06 -6.08
CA TYR A 384 -4.68 6.94 -5.66
C TYR A 384 -3.70 7.22 -6.81
N PRO A 385 -4.16 7.74 -7.95
CA PRO A 385 -3.32 7.97 -9.12
C PRO A 385 -2.18 8.97 -8.87
N GLU A 386 -2.30 9.84 -7.86
CA GLU A 386 -1.27 10.79 -7.45
C GLU A 386 0.02 10.13 -6.90
N TYR A 387 -0.06 8.86 -6.49
CA TYR A 387 1.07 8.05 -6.02
C TYR A 387 1.70 7.18 -7.11
N LEU A 388 1.14 7.19 -8.32
CA LEU A 388 1.61 6.43 -9.46
C LEU A 388 2.61 7.23 -10.32
N ALA A 389 3.30 6.56 -11.23
CA ALA A 389 4.17 7.20 -12.21
C ALA A 389 3.40 8.25 -13.02
N ARG A 390 4.08 9.33 -13.39
CA ARG A 390 3.47 10.50 -14.05
C ARG A 390 2.66 10.14 -15.29
N GLU A 391 3.20 9.28 -16.14
CA GLU A 391 2.56 8.86 -17.38
C GLU A 391 1.30 8.04 -17.09
N LEU A 392 1.37 7.12 -16.14
CA LEU A 392 0.23 6.32 -15.71
C LEU A 392 -0.85 7.17 -15.04
N LYS A 393 -0.45 8.10 -14.18
CA LYS A 393 -1.35 9.09 -13.58
C LYS A 393 -2.12 9.87 -14.63
N GLN A 394 -1.43 10.38 -15.67
CA GLN A 394 -2.06 11.11 -16.76
C GLN A 394 -3.04 10.21 -17.52
N LYS A 395 -2.63 9.00 -17.85
CA LYS A 395 -3.48 8.02 -18.55
C LYS A 395 -4.78 7.77 -17.79
N ILE A 396 -4.70 7.46 -16.50
CA ILE A 396 -5.87 7.21 -15.67
C ILE A 396 -6.76 8.47 -15.51
N LEU A 397 -6.16 9.64 -15.31
CA LEU A 397 -6.93 10.87 -15.05
C LEU A 397 -7.51 11.51 -16.31
N GLU A 398 -6.80 11.51 -17.44
CA GLU A 398 -7.13 12.34 -18.61
C GLU A 398 -7.78 11.57 -19.77
N THR A 399 -7.50 10.25 -19.93
CA THR A 399 -7.93 9.48 -21.10
C THR A 399 -8.99 8.43 -20.82
N ASP A 400 -9.38 8.22 -19.57
CA ASP A 400 -10.24 7.11 -19.11
C ASP A 400 -9.73 5.71 -19.54
N ASP A 401 -8.45 5.60 -20.00
CA ASP A 401 -7.79 4.34 -20.32
C ASP A 401 -7.13 3.79 -19.04
N ASN A 402 -7.87 2.94 -18.36
CA ASN A 402 -7.41 2.29 -17.13
C ASN A 402 -6.77 0.93 -17.47
N PRO A 403 -5.44 0.79 -17.41
CA PRO A 403 -4.78 -0.48 -17.75
C PRO A 403 -5.07 -1.62 -16.76
N PHE A 404 -5.70 -1.33 -15.61
CA PHE A 404 -6.14 -2.34 -14.65
C PHE A 404 -7.54 -2.90 -14.95
N ASP A 405 -8.30 -2.22 -15.83
CA ASP A 405 -9.65 -2.58 -16.27
C ASP A 405 -9.68 -2.76 -17.80
N SER A 406 -8.65 -3.42 -18.32
CA SER A 406 -8.54 -3.72 -19.76
C SER A 406 -9.45 -4.89 -20.14
N GLU A 407 -9.94 -4.88 -21.38
CA GLU A 407 -10.79 -5.93 -21.95
C GLU A 407 -10.17 -7.34 -21.97
N TYR A 408 -8.84 -7.43 -21.83
CA TYR A 408 -8.13 -8.71 -21.76
C TYR A 408 -8.28 -9.38 -20.40
N PHE A 409 -8.65 -8.66 -19.33
CA PHE A 409 -8.65 -9.16 -17.95
C PHE A 409 -10.03 -9.62 -17.50
N THR A 410 -10.09 -10.85 -16.99
CA THR A 410 -11.28 -11.42 -16.35
C THR A 410 -10.94 -11.80 -14.91
N ASN A 411 -11.64 -11.20 -13.94
CA ASN A 411 -11.45 -11.53 -12.53
C ASN A 411 -12.27 -12.76 -12.14
N ILE A 412 -11.62 -13.74 -11.54
CA ILE A 412 -12.25 -14.95 -10.99
C ILE A 412 -12.67 -14.66 -9.53
N GLU A 413 -13.97 -14.44 -9.33
CA GLU A 413 -14.51 -14.12 -8.00
C GLU A 413 -14.83 -15.35 -7.14
N HIS A 414 -15.18 -16.48 -7.78
CA HIS A 414 -15.63 -17.71 -7.14
C HIS A 414 -14.93 -18.93 -7.72
N ALA A 415 -14.75 -19.96 -6.90
CA ALA A 415 -14.05 -21.18 -7.27
C ALA A 415 -14.66 -21.87 -8.52
N ASP A 416 -15.98 -21.81 -8.69
CA ASP A 416 -16.67 -22.43 -9.83
C ASP A 416 -16.29 -21.77 -11.16
N ALA A 417 -15.93 -20.48 -11.15
CA ALA A 417 -15.49 -19.77 -12.36
C ALA A 417 -14.08 -20.22 -12.83
N ARG A 418 -13.34 -20.98 -12.03
CA ARG A 418 -12.05 -21.59 -12.43
C ARG A 418 -12.18 -22.63 -13.55
N GLU A 419 -13.39 -23.16 -13.81
CA GLU A 419 -13.62 -24.07 -14.92
C GLU A 419 -13.25 -23.43 -16.27
N GLU A 420 -13.44 -22.13 -16.43
CA GLU A 420 -13.18 -21.44 -17.69
C GLU A 420 -11.69 -21.43 -18.06
N PRO A 421 -10.75 -20.93 -17.23
CA PRO A 421 -9.32 -20.99 -17.52
C PRO A 421 -8.77 -22.42 -17.57
N MET A 422 -9.49 -23.40 -17.02
CA MET A 422 -9.06 -24.80 -16.97
C MET A 422 -9.58 -25.65 -18.12
N ARG A 423 -10.42 -25.13 -19.02
CA ARG A 423 -10.91 -25.86 -20.20
C ARG A 423 -9.77 -26.34 -21.08
N GLU A 424 -9.87 -27.57 -21.57
CA GLU A 424 -8.92 -28.12 -22.54
C GLU A 424 -8.89 -27.29 -23.83
N ASN A 425 -7.71 -27.20 -24.45
CA ASN A 425 -7.48 -26.49 -25.72
C ASN A 425 -7.88 -25.00 -25.70
N SER A 426 -7.85 -24.36 -24.55
CA SER A 426 -8.11 -22.93 -24.39
C SER A 426 -6.85 -22.25 -23.85
N PRO A 427 -5.90 -21.83 -24.71
CA PRO A 427 -4.70 -21.15 -24.26
C PRO A 427 -5.06 -19.83 -23.57
N CYS A 428 -4.45 -19.58 -22.42
CA CYS A 428 -4.72 -18.39 -21.63
C CYS A 428 -3.55 -18.05 -20.70
N ILE A 429 -3.59 -16.87 -20.10
CA ILE A 429 -2.66 -16.43 -19.05
C ILE A 429 -3.45 -16.38 -17.74
N ILE A 430 -2.85 -16.86 -16.66
CA ILE A 430 -3.46 -16.87 -15.31
C ILE A 430 -2.52 -16.20 -14.33
N LEU A 431 -2.95 -15.08 -13.75
CA LEU A 431 -2.26 -14.43 -12.63
C LEU A 431 -2.98 -14.80 -11.34
N ALA A 432 -2.32 -15.50 -10.44
CA ALA A 432 -2.95 -15.95 -9.21
C ALA A 432 -2.02 -15.78 -7.99
N THR A 433 -2.61 -15.41 -6.86
CA THR A 433 -1.88 -15.31 -5.59
C THR A 433 -1.82 -16.68 -4.90
N SER A 434 -0.76 -17.01 -4.16
CA SER A 434 0.38 -16.19 -3.77
C SER A 434 1.59 -16.42 -4.70
N GLY A 435 2.48 -15.43 -4.76
CA GLY A 435 3.70 -15.52 -5.57
C GLY A 435 4.70 -16.59 -5.15
N MET A 436 4.64 -17.05 -3.89
CA MET A 436 5.57 -18.06 -3.34
C MET A 436 5.03 -19.49 -3.35
N LEU A 437 3.85 -19.74 -3.94
CA LEU A 437 3.19 -21.05 -3.94
C LEU A 437 2.96 -21.68 -2.54
N GLU A 438 2.87 -20.87 -1.50
CA GLU A 438 2.64 -21.35 -0.13
C GLU A 438 1.16 -21.40 0.27
N GLY A 439 0.26 -20.88 -0.59
CA GLY A 439 -1.18 -20.81 -0.32
C GLY A 439 -1.92 -20.09 -1.43
N GLY A 440 -3.23 -19.92 -1.23
CA GLY A 440 -4.09 -19.20 -2.15
C GLY A 440 -4.50 -19.99 -3.40
N PRO A 441 -5.27 -19.34 -4.30
CA PRO A 441 -5.82 -19.97 -5.49
C PRO A 441 -4.78 -20.52 -6.46
N VAL A 442 -3.57 -19.98 -6.47
CA VAL A 442 -2.47 -20.43 -7.33
C VAL A 442 -2.16 -21.91 -7.21
N LEU A 443 -2.35 -22.50 -6.02
CA LEU A 443 -2.07 -23.93 -5.79
C LEU A 443 -3.02 -24.83 -6.57
N GLU A 444 -4.28 -24.44 -6.72
CA GLU A 444 -5.24 -25.21 -7.51
C GLU A 444 -4.91 -25.17 -9.00
N TYR A 445 -4.54 -23.99 -9.52
CA TYR A 445 -4.05 -23.88 -10.89
C TYR A 445 -2.78 -24.67 -11.11
N PHE A 446 -1.82 -24.56 -10.19
CA PHE A 446 -0.54 -25.25 -10.30
C PHE A 446 -0.69 -26.77 -10.40
N LYS A 447 -1.55 -27.39 -9.56
CA LYS A 447 -1.82 -28.83 -9.59
C LYS A 447 -2.33 -29.30 -10.95
N ASN A 448 -3.14 -28.48 -11.62
CA ASN A 448 -3.77 -28.84 -12.89
C ASN A 448 -2.90 -28.48 -14.12
N ILE A 449 -2.09 -27.41 -14.02
CA ILE A 449 -1.31 -26.89 -15.15
C ILE A 449 0.07 -27.55 -15.23
N ALA A 450 0.72 -27.78 -14.10
CA ALA A 450 2.10 -28.30 -14.06
C ALA A 450 2.31 -29.70 -14.70
N PRO A 451 1.34 -30.63 -14.68
CA PRO A 451 1.53 -31.94 -15.31
C PRO A 451 1.62 -31.93 -16.84
N ASP A 452 1.07 -30.93 -17.52
CA ASP A 452 1.08 -30.87 -19.00
C ASP A 452 2.32 -30.07 -19.48
N PRO A 453 3.24 -30.69 -20.25
CA PRO A 453 4.46 -30.05 -20.74
C PRO A 453 4.22 -28.88 -21.72
N LYS A 454 3.01 -28.71 -22.27
CA LYS A 454 2.63 -27.56 -23.09
C LYS A 454 2.49 -26.29 -22.26
N ASN A 455 2.19 -26.45 -20.98
CA ASN A 455 1.98 -25.32 -20.10
C ASN A 455 3.30 -24.80 -19.52
N LYS A 456 3.27 -23.55 -19.07
CA LYS A 456 4.43 -22.92 -18.45
C LYS A 456 4.06 -22.21 -17.14
N VAL A 457 4.92 -22.36 -16.15
CA VAL A 457 4.87 -21.54 -14.93
C VAL A 457 5.97 -20.51 -15.02
N VAL A 458 5.62 -19.23 -14.89
CA VAL A 458 6.55 -18.11 -14.99
C VAL A 458 6.58 -17.36 -13.66
N PHE A 459 7.74 -17.34 -13.01
CA PHE A 459 7.99 -16.53 -11.83
C PHE A 459 8.49 -15.16 -12.24
N VAL A 460 7.95 -14.09 -11.60
CA VAL A 460 8.19 -12.68 -11.96
C VAL A 460 8.61 -11.85 -10.76
#